data_f16638271fb22cd7de7ad4a085cdffce
#
_entry.id   f16638271fb22cd7de7ad4a085cdffce
#
_cell.length_a   1.000
_cell.length_b   1.000
_cell.length_c   1.000
_cell.angle_alpha   90.00
_cell.angle_beta   90.00
_cell.angle_gamma   90.00
#
_symmetry.space_group_name_H-M   'P 1'
#
loop_
_entity.id
_entity.type
_entity.pdbx_description
1 polymer ?
#
loop_
_entity_poly.entity_id
_entity_poly.type
_entity_poly.pdbx_seq_one_letter_code
_entity_poly.pdbx_strand_id
1 'polypeptide(L)'
;GQQLNAYNLVPIFSYIFQLGKSTCCKKRLSSKYLFTELALAAFFVLCVYMGNLFSLGLIIPALILLALIDEKYQEIPIGLNIFIFIWVIANASFIENLLFAGAVALFLLTLYWGYLKYRKVEGLGLGDIILLGSVSLYLGFPYALYLITISASLLLLKIIASRRYQERHAFGSWIVLTFGAFILFQEFYGFAG
;
A
#
# COMPACT_ATOMS: atom_id res chain seq x y z
N GLY A 1 20.59 -14.65 -20.37
CA GLY A 1 20.55 -14.46 -18.93
C GLY A 1 21.15 -15.66 -18.23
N GLN A 2 22.04 -15.44 -17.28
CA GLN A 2 22.55 -16.52 -16.41
C GLN A 2 21.53 -16.79 -15.30
N GLN A 3 21.32 -18.05 -14.97
CA GLN A 3 20.53 -18.42 -13.80
C GLN A 3 21.24 -18.01 -12.52
N LEU A 4 20.51 -17.40 -11.60
CA LEU A 4 21.01 -17.02 -10.29
C LEU A 4 21.05 -18.25 -9.38
N ASN A 5 22.14 -18.47 -8.68
CA ASN A 5 22.23 -19.51 -7.68
C ASN A 5 21.47 -19.10 -6.40
N ALA A 6 20.99 -20.08 -5.63
CA ALA A 6 20.19 -19.83 -4.42
C ALA A 6 20.88 -18.89 -3.41
N TYR A 7 22.21 -18.97 -3.25
CA TYR A 7 22.96 -18.09 -2.35
C TYR A 7 22.97 -16.61 -2.81
N ASN A 8 22.77 -16.35 -4.10
CA ASN A 8 22.66 -14.98 -4.62
C ASN A 8 21.32 -14.32 -4.29
N LEU A 9 20.34 -15.12 -3.82
CA LEU A 9 19.00 -14.66 -3.45
C LEU A 9 18.85 -14.38 -1.97
N VAL A 10 19.89 -14.71 -1.14
CA VAL A 10 19.85 -14.44 0.30
C VAL A 10 20.05 -12.94 0.53
N PRO A 11 19.04 -12.21 1.05
CA PRO A 11 19.13 -10.77 1.27
C PRO A 11 20.30 -10.41 2.18
N ILE A 12 20.84 -9.20 2.03
CA ILE A 12 22.00 -8.64 2.80
C ILE A 12 23.28 -9.45 2.58
N PHE A 13 23.28 -10.75 2.83
CA PHE A 13 24.47 -11.61 2.69
C PHE A 13 24.98 -11.66 1.25
N SER A 14 24.08 -11.80 0.28
CA SER A 14 24.46 -11.81 -1.15
C SER A 14 25.16 -10.50 -1.55
N TYR A 15 24.67 -9.37 -1.09
CA TYR A 15 25.27 -8.06 -1.37
C TYR A 15 26.68 -7.93 -0.75
N ILE A 16 26.84 -8.36 0.51
CA ILE A 16 28.11 -8.30 1.24
C ILE A 16 29.15 -9.23 0.60
N PHE A 17 28.78 -10.51 0.36
CA PHE A 17 29.69 -11.50 -0.24
C PHE A 17 30.09 -11.14 -1.68
N GLN A 18 29.21 -10.49 -2.42
CA GLN A 18 29.49 -10.04 -3.79
C GLN A 18 30.17 -8.65 -3.83
N LEU A 19 30.50 -8.05 -2.67
CA LEU A 19 31.07 -6.72 -2.55
C LEU A 19 30.30 -5.67 -3.37
N GLY A 20 28.99 -5.77 -3.38
CA GLY A 20 28.10 -4.88 -4.13
C GLY A 20 28.24 -4.97 -5.66
N LYS A 21 28.71 -6.11 -6.21
CA LYS A 21 28.86 -6.32 -7.64
C LYS A 21 28.01 -7.51 -8.11
N SER A 22 27.44 -7.42 -9.29
CA SER A 22 26.71 -8.53 -9.90
C SER A 22 27.65 -9.66 -10.29
N THR A 23 27.26 -10.91 -10.04
CA THR A 23 28.04 -12.12 -10.40
C THR A 23 28.20 -12.29 -11.90
N CYS A 24 27.20 -11.91 -12.70
CA CYS A 24 27.20 -12.12 -14.15
C CYS A 24 28.03 -11.12 -14.95
N CYS A 25 27.98 -9.82 -14.58
CA CYS A 25 28.59 -8.74 -15.36
C CYS A 25 29.52 -7.84 -14.55
N LYS A 26 29.73 -8.15 -13.28
CA LYS A 26 30.54 -7.39 -12.32
C LYS A 26 30.16 -5.89 -12.20
N LYS A 27 28.99 -5.53 -12.69
CA LYS A 27 28.47 -4.18 -12.59
C LYS A 27 28.10 -3.87 -11.12
N ARG A 28 28.40 -2.68 -10.65
CA ARG A 28 28.06 -2.23 -9.29
C ARG A 28 26.55 -2.21 -9.10
N LEU A 29 26.07 -2.89 -8.06
CA LEU A 29 24.70 -2.83 -7.60
C LEU A 29 24.50 -1.56 -6.77
N SER A 30 23.33 -0.94 -6.90
CA SER A 30 23.03 0.25 -6.11
C SER A 30 22.94 -0.11 -4.62
N SER A 31 23.59 0.69 -3.77
CA SER A 31 23.49 0.55 -2.31
C SER A 31 22.07 0.69 -1.77
N LYS A 32 21.15 1.27 -2.57
CA LYS A 32 19.73 1.36 -2.22
C LYS A 32 19.12 -0.02 -1.93
N TYR A 33 19.53 -1.08 -2.65
CA TYR A 33 19.07 -2.45 -2.39
C TYR A 33 19.45 -2.91 -0.98
N LEU A 34 20.70 -2.70 -0.58
CA LEU A 34 21.14 -3.07 0.77
C LEU A 34 20.37 -2.30 1.85
N PHE A 35 20.17 -0.99 1.66
CA PHE A 35 19.43 -0.18 2.61
C PHE A 35 17.96 -0.62 2.72
N THR A 36 17.30 -0.97 1.62
CA THR A 36 15.91 -1.47 1.66
C THR A 36 15.82 -2.81 2.37
N GLU A 37 16.77 -3.73 2.12
CA GLU A 37 16.83 -5.03 2.78
C GLU A 37 17.08 -4.89 4.29
N LEU A 38 18.01 -4.01 4.71
CA LEU A 38 18.28 -3.72 6.11
C LEU A 38 17.08 -3.06 6.80
N ALA A 39 16.43 -2.10 6.14
CA ALA A 39 15.25 -1.44 6.69
C ALA A 39 14.09 -2.44 6.90
N LEU A 40 13.85 -3.32 5.95
CA LEU A 40 12.85 -4.38 6.08
C LEU A 40 13.21 -5.36 7.20
N ALA A 41 14.46 -5.79 7.29
CA ALA A 41 14.90 -6.70 8.35
C ALA A 41 14.74 -6.04 9.73
N ALA A 42 15.15 -4.79 9.90
CA ALA A 42 14.96 -4.05 11.15
C ALA A 42 13.47 -3.88 11.50
N PHE A 43 12.63 -3.62 10.51
CA PHE A 43 11.19 -3.53 10.69
C PHE A 43 10.59 -4.87 11.17
N PHE A 44 10.97 -6.00 10.57
CA PHE A 44 10.52 -7.32 11.02
C PHE A 44 10.98 -7.65 12.44
N VAL A 45 12.22 -7.32 12.81
CA VAL A 45 12.72 -7.49 14.18
C VAL A 45 11.88 -6.66 15.15
N LEU A 46 11.54 -5.44 14.81
CA LEU A 46 10.67 -4.58 15.61
C LEU A 46 9.27 -5.19 15.77
N CYS A 47 8.66 -5.70 14.70
CA CYS A 47 7.37 -6.37 14.75
C CYS A 47 7.38 -7.61 15.66
N VAL A 48 8.47 -8.41 15.62
CA VAL A 48 8.65 -9.55 16.54
C VAL A 48 8.73 -9.09 17.99
N TYR A 49 9.51 -8.04 18.25
CA TYR A 49 9.66 -7.48 19.58
C TYR A 49 8.34 -6.96 20.16
N MET A 50 7.50 -6.34 19.32
CA MET A 50 6.18 -5.85 19.69
C MET A 50 5.11 -6.97 19.80
N GLY A 51 5.42 -8.20 19.41
CA GLY A 51 4.46 -9.31 19.38
C GLY A 51 3.48 -9.29 18.19
N ASN A 52 3.61 -8.34 17.26
CA ASN A 52 2.68 -8.08 16.18
C ASN A 52 3.23 -8.49 14.79
N LEU A 53 4.04 -9.56 14.76
CA LEU A 53 4.69 -10.02 13.52
C LEU A 53 3.70 -10.29 12.39
N PHE A 54 2.59 -10.97 12.68
CA PHE A 54 1.62 -11.35 11.66
C PHE A 54 0.74 -10.19 11.20
N SER A 55 0.32 -9.30 12.11
CA SER A 55 -0.51 -8.18 11.73
C SER A 55 0.28 -7.09 11.01
N LEU A 56 1.32 -6.53 11.63
CA LEU A 56 2.12 -5.45 11.05
C LEU A 56 3.16 -5.93 10.04
N GLY A 57 3.81 -7.06 10.34
CA GLY A 57 4.91 -7.57 9.52
C GLY A 57 4.51 -7.96 8.11
N LEU A 58 3.25 -8.34 7.89
CA LEU A 58 2.73 -8.67 6.57
C LEU A 58 2.09 -7.48 5.87
N ILE A 59 1.29 -6.69 6.60
CA ILE A 59 0.51 -5.63 5.95
C ILE A 59 1.36 -4.43 5.54
N ILE A 60 2.28 -3.95 6.38
CA ILE A 60 3.05 -2.74 6.08
C ILE A 60 3.93 -2.91 4.82
N PRO A 61 4.71 -3.99 4.64
CA PRO A 61 5.43 -4.22 3.39
C PRO A 61 4.52 -4.33 2.16
N ALA A 62 3.34 -4.95 2.30
CA ALA A 62 2.38 -5.03 1.20
C ALA A 62 1.83 -3.65 0.81
N LEU A 63 1.51 -2.80 1.78
CA LEU A 63 1.08 -1.41 1.53
C LEU A 63 2.19 -0.59 0.86
N ILE A 64 3.43 -0.70 1.34
CA ILE A 64 4.58 -0.02 0.72
C ILE A 64 4.77 -0.49 -0.72
N LEU A 65 4.72 -1.81 -0.96
CA LEU A 65 4.87 -2.37 -2.30
C LEU A 65 3.75 -1.86 -3.24
N LEU A 66 2.50 -1.84 -2.77
CA LEU A 66 1.37 -1.32 -3.53
C LEU A 66 1.57 0.16 -3.85
N ALA A 67 1.98 0.98 -2.88
CA ALA A 67 2.25 2.41 -3.09
C ALA A 67 3.33 2.63 -4.16
N LEU A 68 4.42 1.85 -4.14
CA LEU A 68 5.50 1.94 -5.13
C LEU A 68 5.06 1.52 -6.53
N ILE A 69 4.22 0.49 -6.64
CA ILE A 69 3.67 0.03 -7.92
C ILE A 69 2.70 1.08 -8.49
N ASP A 70 1.76 1.56 -7.67
CA ASP A 70 0.79 2.56 -8.08
C ASP A 70 1.46 3.88 -8.50
N GLU A 71 2.48 4.36 -7.77
CA GLU A 71 3.22 5.56 -8.15
C GLU A 71 3.94 5.42 -9.50
N LYS A 72 4.39 4.21 -9.83
CA LYS A 72 5.17 3.96 -11.04
C LYS A 72 4.31 3.59 -12.25
N TYR A 73 3.29 2.75 -12.05
CA TYR A 73 2.49 2.18 -13.12
C TYR A 73 1.07 2.73 -13.17
N GLN A 74 0.63 3.41 -12.09
CA GLN A 74 -0.74 3.92 -11.92
C GLN A 74 -1.81 2.83 -12.06
N GLU A 75 -1.44 1.64 -11.59
CA GLU A 75 -2.29 0.45 -11.58
C GLU A 75 -2.15 -0.27 -10.24
N ILE A 76 -3.25 -0.70 -9.67
CA ILE A 76 -3.28 -1.48 -8.43
C ILE A 76 -3.33 -2.97 -8.79
N PRO A 77 -2.29 -3.75 -8.48
CA PRO A 77 -2.28 -5.19 -8.75
C PRO A 77 -3.40 -5.89 -7.97
N ILE A 78 -4.26 -6.61 -8.67
CA ILE A 78 -5.40 -7.33 -8.06
C ILE A 78 -4.94 -8.26 -6.95
N GLY A 79 -3.81 -8.97 -7.11
CA GLY A 79 -3.27 -9.89 -6.10
C GLY A 79 -2.95 -9.20 -4.77
N LEU A 80 -2.32 -8.02 -4.79
CA LEU A 80 -2.06 -7.23 -3.58
C LEU A 80 -3.35 -6.70 -2.95
N ASN A 81 -4.30 -6.29 -3.78
CA ASN A 81 -5.58 -5.79 -3.30
C ASN A 81 -6.38 -6.88 -2.58
N ILE A 82 -6.43 -8.09 -3.17
CA ILE A 82 -7.04 -9.28 -2.54
C ILE A 82 -6.31 -9.63 -1.23
N PHE A 83 -4.98 -9.58 -1.20
CA PHE A 83 -4.21 -9.84 0.00
C PHE A 83 -4.56 -8.86 1.13
N ILE A 84 -4.62 -7.55 0.83
CA ILE A 84 -5.03 -6.52 1.79
C ILE A 84 -6.46 -6.76 2.28
N PHE A 85 -7.38 -7.11 1.37
CA PHE A 85 -8.77 -7.40 1.72
C PHE A 85 -8.89 -8.60 2.67
N ILE A 86 -8.18 -9.71 2.40
CA ILE A 86 -8.14 -10.89 3.28
C ILE A 86 -7.57 -10.51 4.66
N TRP A 87 -6.48 -9.74 4.68
CA TRP A 87 -5.90 -9.28 5.93
C TRP A 87 -6.88 -8.41 6.72
N VAL A 88 -7.60 -7.51 6.05
CA VAL A 88 -8.65 -6.68 6.67
C VAL A 88 -9.74 -7.56 7.28
N ILE A 89 -10.26 -8.55 6.57
CA ILE A 89 -11.28 -9.48 7.09
C ILE A 89 -10.79 -10.18 8.37
N ALA A 90 -9.51 -10.54 8.42
CA ALA A 90 -8.94 -11.23 9.58
C ALA A 90 -8.74 -10.34 10.82
N ASN A 91 -8.62 -9.01 10.63
CA ASN A 91 -8.24 -8.07 11.70
C ASN A 91 -9.29 -6.97 11.98
N ALA A 92 -10.35 -6.88 11.21
CA ALA A 92 -11.38 -5.84 11.37
C ALA A 92 -12.56 -6.32 12.23
N SER A 93 -13.25 -5.36 12.85
CA SER A 93 -14.59 -5.57 13.42
C SER A 93 -15.61 -5.69 12.27
N PHE A 94 -15.59 -6.84 11.59
CA PHE A 94 -16.23 -7.05 10.31
C PHE A 94 -17.72 -6.72 10.30
N ILE A 95 -18.48 -7.20 11.32
CA ILE A 95 -19.95 -7.07 11.34
C ILE A 95 -20.37 -5.61 11.52
N GLU A 96 -19.70 -4.86 12.38
CA GLU A 96 -20.04 -3.48 12.70
C GLU A 96 -19.78 -2.52 11.53
N ASN A 97 -18.69 -2.74 10.80
CA ASN A 97 -18.26 -1.85 9.73
C ASN A 97 -18.78 -2.25 8.34
N LEU A 98 -19.39 -3.45 8.20
CA LEU A 98 -19.80 -4.01 6.90
C LEU A 98 -20.81 -3.11 6.16
N LEU A 99 -21.81 -2.60 6.87
CA LEU A 99 -22.82 -1.73 6.27
C LEU A 99 -22.20 -0.42 5.76
N PHE A 100 -21.31 0.16 6.56
CA PHE A 100 -20.64 1.39 6.16
C PHE A 100 -19.69 1.17 4.97
N ALA A 101 -18.86 0.13 5.00
CA ALA A 101 -17.98 -0.23 3.89
C ALA A 101 -18.77 -0.54 2.61
N GLY A 102 -19.89 -1.25 2.73
CA GLY A 102 -20.81 -1.51 1.63
C GLY A 102 -21.41 -0.24 1.04
N ALA A 103 -21.81 0.71 1.88
CA ALA A 103 -22.33 2.01 1.44
C ALA A 103 -21.25 2.83 0.71
N VAL A 104 -20.03 2.85 1.22
CA VAL A 104 -18.89 3.53 0.57
C VAL A 104 -18.58 2.88 -0.77
N ALA A 105 -18.49 1.56 -0.84
CA ALA A 105 -18.22 0.85 -2.09
C ALA A 105 -19.32 1.09 -3.12
N LEU A 106 -20.60 1.01 -2.72
CA LEU A 106 -21.73 1.27 -3.59
C LEU A 106 -21.73 2.72 -4.11
N PHE A 107 -21.47 3.69 -3.24
CA PHE A 107 -21.34 5.10 -3.63
C PHE A 107 -20.24 5.30 -4.67
N LEU A 108 -19.06 4.74 -4.44
CA LEU A 108 -17.93 4.84 -5.38
C LEU A 108 -18.21 4.13 -6.70
N LEU A 109 -18.89 2.97 -6.67
CA LEU A 109 -19.33 2.28 -7.88
C LEU A 109 -20.35 3.10 -8.68
N THR A 110 -21.30 3.76 -8.02
CA THR A 110 -22.26 4.64 -8.72
C THR A 110 -21.56 5.83 -9.37
N LEU A 111 -20.56 6.43 -8.69
CA LEU A 111 -19.73 7.47 -9.28
C LEU A 111 -18.92 6.96 -10.48
N TYR A 112 -18.32 5.78 -10.36
CA TYR A 112 -17.55 5.14 -11.44
C TYR A 112 -18.43 4.94 -12.68
N TRP A 113 -19.59 4.29 -12.53
CA TRP A 113 -20.52 4.06 -13.64
C TRP A 113 -21.09 5.35 -14.22
N GLY A 114 -21.43 6.32 -13.39
CA GLY A 114 -21.89 7.63 -13.81
C GLY A 114 -20.84 8.34 -14.68
N TYR A 115 -19.59 8.38 -14.21
CA TYR A 115 -18.50 9.03 -14.91
C TYR A 115 -18.17 8.32 -16.23
N LEU A 116 -18.12 6.99 -16.23
CA LEU A 116 -17.90 6.19 -17.43
C LEU A 116 -18.97 6.43 -18.49
N LYS A 117 -20.25 6.53 -18.08
CA LYS A 117 -21.38 6.78 -18.97
C LYS A 117 -21.36 8.17 -19.59
N TYR A 118 -21.00 9.20 -18.81
CA TYR A 118 -21.03 10.59 -19.26
C TYR A 118 -19.76 11.03 -20.00
N ARG A 119 -18.59 10.63 -19.49
CA ARG A 119 -17.30 11.08 -20.03
C ARG A 119 -16.60 10.07 -20.93
N LYS A 120 -17.04 8.80 -20.93
CA LYS A 120 -16.43 7.67 -21.65
C LYS A 120 -14.94 7.46 -21.32
N VAL A 121 -14.51 7.91 -20.13
CA VAL A 121 -13.14 7.78 -19.61
C VAL A 121 -13.26 7.26 -18.18
N GLU A 122 -12.34 6.40 -17.77
CA GLU A 122 -12.26 5.95 -16.39
C GLU A 122 -11.74 7.11 -15.52
N GLY A 123 -12.57 7.56 -14.58
CA GLY A 123 -12.21 8.64 -13.65
C GLY A 123 -11.55 8.11 -12.37
N LEU A 124 -12.00 6.94 -11.89
CA LEU A 124 -11.48 6.26 -10.71
C LEU A 124 -11.21 4.80 -11.10
N GLY A 125 -10.09 4.23 -10.68
CA GLY A 125 -9.77 2.81 -10.93
C GLY A 125 -10.65 1.87 -10.10
N LEU A 126 -11.05 0.73 -10.68
CA LEU A 126 -11.74 -0.31 -9.91
C LEU A 126 -10.89 -0.80 -8.72
N GLY A 127 -9.58 -0.82 -8.87
CA GLY A 127 -8.64 -1.15 -7.80
C GLY A 127 -8.73 -0.21 -6.61
N ASP A 128 -8.88 1.10 -6.85
CA ASP A 128 -9.06 2.11 -5.80
C ASP A 128 -10.37 1.90 -5.04
N ILE A 129 -11.44 1.50 -5.74
CA ILE A 129 -12.75 1.23 -5.12
C ILE A 129 -12.67 0.06 -4.16
N ILE A 130 -12.03 -1.05 -4.57
CA ILE A 130 -11.83 -2.23 -3.72
C ILE A 130 -10.95 -1.86 -2.52
N LEU A 131 -9.90 -1.10 -2.75
CA LEU A 131 -8.98 -0.66 -1.69
C LEU A 131 -9.71 0.23 -0.66
N LEU A 132 -10.47 1.23 -1.11
CA LEU A 132 -11.25 2.11 -0.24
C LEU A 132 -12.34 1.35 0.51
N GLY A 133 -13.00 0.37 -0.13
CA GLY A 133 -13.93 -0.53 0.53
C GLY A 133 -13.25 -1.33 1.65
N SER A 134 -12.06 -1.88 1.39
CA SER A 134 -11.27 -2.63 2.37
C SER A 134 -10.87 -1.74 3.56
N VAL A 135 -10.35 -0.55 3.28
CA VAL A 135 -9.96 0.43 4.31
C VAL A 135 -11.18 0.86 5.15
N SER A 136 -12.32 1.08 4.50
CA SER A 136 -13.56 1.45 5.19
C SER A 136 -14.08 0.33 6.08
N LEU A 137 -13.88 -0.94 5.67
CA LEU A 137 -14.24 -2.11 6.47
C LEU A 137 -13.37 -2.22 7.73
N TYR A 138 -12.07 -1.90 7.63
CA TYR A 138 -11.15 -1.94 8.77
C TYR A 138 -11.42 -0.82 9.76
N LEU A 139 -11.55 0.42 9.27
CA LEU A 139 -11.61 1.62 10.10
C LEU A 139 -13.02 1.95 10.61
N GLY A 140 -14.05 1.63 9.84
CA GLY A 140 -15.42 2.05 10.15
C GLY A 140 -15.64 3.57 10.05
N PHE A 141 -16.84 3.99 10.45
CA PHE A 141 -17.19 5.41 10.58
C PHE A 141 -16.78 5.93 11.97
N PRO A 142 -16.21 7.16 12.10
CA PRO A 142 -15.93 8.15 11.06
C PRO A 142 -14.50 8.08 10.50
N TYR A 143 -13.66 7.19 11.00
CA TYR A 143 -12.22 7.17 10.72
C TYR A 143 -11.89 6.96 9.23
N ALA A 144 -12.67 6.13 8.54
CA ALA A 144 -12.49 5.95 7.10
C ALA A 144 -12.73 7.25 6.32
N LEU A 145 -13.70 8.07 6.70
CA LEU A 145 -13.91 9.38 6.07
C LEU A 145 -12.73 10.33 6.31
N TYR A 146 -12.18 10.36 7.52
CA TYR A 146 -10.98 11.15 7.80
C TYR A 146 -9.80 10.69 6.94
N LEU A 147 -9.59 9.38 6.82
CA LEU A 147 -8.52 8.84 5.99
C LEU A 147 -8.71 9.23 4.51
N ILE A 148 -9.91 9.06 3.97
CA ILE A 148 -10.22 9.40 2.57
C ILE A 148 -9.98 10.90 2.33
N THR A 149 -10.43 11.77 3.23
CA THR A 149 -10.25 13.22 3.09
C THR A 149 -8.79 13.63 3.21
N ILE A 150 -8.02 13.02 4.11
CA ILE A 150 -6.57 13.27 4.25
C ILE A 150 -5.84 12.81 2.99
N SER A 151 -6.11 11.59 2.49
CA SER A 151 -5.48 11.06 1.28
C SER A 151 -5.76 11.94 0.07
N ALA A 152 -7.01 12.37 -0.11
CA ALA A 152 -7.41 13.24 -1.20
C ALA A 152 -6.76 14.63 -1.08
N SER A 153 -6.66 15.17 0.13
CA SER A 153 -6.02 16.46 0.39
C SER A 153 -4.51 16.42 0.09
N LEU A 154 -3.82 15.36 0.50
CA LEU A 154 -2.40 15.17 0.22
C LEU A 154 -2.14 15.02 -1.28
N LEU A 155 -2.97 14.27 -1.99
CA LEU A 155 -2.89 14.17 -3.45
C LEU A 155 -3.10 15.53 -4.11
N LEU A 156 -4.10 16.28 -3.67
CA LEU A 156 -4.40 17.62 -4.20
C LEU A 156 -3.21 18.57 -3.97
N LEU A 157 -2.61 18.55 -2.78
CA LEU A 157 -1.40 19.32 -2.50
C LEU A 157 -0.24 18.94 -3.43
N LYS A 158 -0.02 17.65 -3.70
CA LYS A 158 0.98 17.18 -4.67
C LYS A 158 0.70 17.72 -6.06
N ILE A 159 -0.55 17.67 -6.53
CA ILE A 159 -0.95 18.18 -7.85
C ILE A 159 -0.68 19.66 -7.96
N ILE A 160 -1.08 20.45 -6.96
CA ILE A 160 -0.87 21.91 -6.93
C ILE A 160 0.64 22.22 -6.92
N ALA A 161 1.42 21.53 -6.08
CA ALA A 161 2.86 21.76 -5.98
C ALA A 161 3.61 21.39 -7.27
N SER A 162 3.20 20.30 -7.94
CA SER A 162 3.83 19.85 -9.19
C SER A 162 3.39 20.61 -10.42
N ARG A 163 2.27 21.37 -10.35
CA ARG A 163 1.61 22.06 -11.45
C ARG A 163 1.24 21.17 -12.65
N ARG A 164 1.11 19.85 -12.43
CA ARG A 164 0.82 18.83 -13.45
C ARG A 164 -0.66 18.45 -13.42
N TYR A 165 -1.53 19.39 -13.75
CA TYR A 165 -2.98 19.22 -13.63
C TYR A 165 -3.60 18.24 -14.64
N GLN A 166 -2.91 17.93 -15.73
CA GLN A 166 -3.45 17.08 -16.82
C GLN A 166 -2.90 15.64 -16.80
N GLU A 167 -1.95 15.34 -15.92
CA GLU A 167 -1.39 14.00 -15.81
C GLU A 167 -2.28 13.11 -14.92
N ARG A 168 -2.25 11.81 -15.18
CA ARG A 168 -2.84 10.84 -14.23
C ARG A 168 -2.01 10.83 -12.95
N HIS A 169 -2.68 10.76 -11.83
CA HIS A 169 -2.04 10.74 -10.52
C HIS A 169 -2.43 9.48 -9.78
N ALA A 170 -1.44 8.84 -9.16
CA ALA A 170 -1.60 7.66 -8.35
C ALA A 170 -2.35 8.01 -7.06
N PHE A 171 -3.65 7.74 -6.99
CA PHE A 171 -4.46 7.99 -5.79
C PHE A 171 -4.29 6.86 -4.78
N GLY A 172 -4.21 5.61 -5.25
CA GLY A 172 -4.02 4.44 -4.42
C GLY A 172 -2.80 4.53 -3.51
N SER A 173 -1.68 5.08 -4.00
CA SER A 173 -0.47 5.29 -3.21
C SER A 173 -0.70 6.17 -1.97
N TRP A 174 -1.50 7.23 -2.07
CA TRP A 174 -1.84 8.10 -0.94
C TRP A 174 -2.79 7.42 0.05
N ILE A 175 -3.75 6.63 -0.46
CA ILE A 175 -4.65 5.84 0.39
C ILE A 175 -3.85 4.87 1.25
N VAL A 176 -2.95 4.08 0.65
CA VAL A 176 -2.18 3.07 1.40
C VAL A 176 -1.15 3.68 2.33
N LEU A 177 -0.55 4.82 1.99
CA LEU A 177 0.38 5.53 2.87
C LEU A 177 -0.34 6.06 4.12
N THR A 178 -1.49 6.70 3.96
CA THR A 178 -2.29 7.19 5.08
C THR A 178 -2.86 6.04 5.91
N PHE A 179 -3.27 4.94 5.28
CA PHE A 179 -3.75 3.75 5.97
C PHE A 179 -2.63 3.06 6.77
N GLY A 180 -1.44 2.89 6.19
CA GLY A 180 -0.28 2.38 6.89
C GLY A 180 0.13 3.24 8.08
N ALA A 181 0.14 4.56 7.92
CA ALA A 181 0.40 5.48 9.01
C ALA A 181 -0.65 5.38 10.14
N PHE A 182 -1.93 5.21 9.78
CA PHE A 182 -2.99 5.02 10.76
C PHE A 182 -2.83 3.72 11.55
N ILE A 183 -2.55 2.59 10.88
CA ILE A 183 -2.30 1.30 11.55
C ILE A 183 -1.12 1.41 12.52
N LEU A 184 -0.01 2.02 12.10
CA LEU A 184 1.14 2.22 12.97
C LEU A 184 0.80 3.11 14.16
N PHE A 185 0.07 4.19 13.94
CA PHE A 185 -0.36 5.09 15.00
C PHE A 185 -1.25 4.36 16.02
N GLN A 186 -2.23 3.58 15.55
CA GLN A 186 -3.11 2.78 16.41
C GLN A 186 -2.32 1.81 17.29
N GLU A 187 -1.32 1.15 16.73
CA GLU A 187 -0.49 0.18 17.45
C GLU A 187 0.41 0.85 18.50
N PHE A 188 1.03 2.00 18.17
CA PHE A 188 1.92 2.69 19.09
C PHE A 188 1.20 3.41 20.24
N TYR A 189 -0.01 3.92 19.99
CA TYR A 189 -0.75 4.71 20.97
C TYR A 189 -1.89 3.96 21.67
N GLY A 190 -2.09 2.67 21.33
CA GLY A 190 -3.06 1.81 22.03
C GLY A 190 -4.51 2.26 21.84
N PHE A 191 -4.84 2.97 20.77
CA PHE A 191 -6.23 3.23 20.41
C PHE A 191 -6.86 1.93 19.87
N ALA A 192 -7.08 0.96 20.78
CA ALA A 192 -8.00 -0.11 20.51
C ALA A 192 -9.41 0.47 20.69
N GLY A 193 -10.14 0.57 19.58
CA GLY A 193 -11.58 0.81 19.60
C GLY A 193 -12.32 -0.37 20.16
#